data_371fc9e3c6a1087324d740ba6f2d8639
#
_entry.id   371fc9e3c6a1087324d740ba6f2d8639
#
_cell.length_a   1.000
_cell.length_b   1.000
_cell.length_c   1.000
_cell.angle_alpha   90.00
_cell.angle_beta   90.00
_cell.angle_gamma   90.00
#
_symmetry.space_group_name_H-M   'P 1'
#
loop_
_entity.id
_entity.type
_entity.pdbx_description
1 polymer ?
#
loop_
_entity_poly.entity_id
_entity_poly.type
_entity_poly.pdbx_seq_one_letter_code
_entity_poly.pdbx_strand_id
1 'polypeptide(L)'
;MSGDGAVKTVQLGKQVNAQAAPAQPGVNVPAIKVDTVGYPEAWPKVVVFNVNPEGAVVKDAGGQVVTTIEASAVVDFGLDEASQDPVWQVDLGTLAAGRYTIEAGDAASDAFEVGPSVYDQALVAAQKHFYFQRTRTALVEPYATWEGDSYLRANASHVHEDVGWDLLDFPAKKRKWTVEGGWHDAGNFDMYIPSTAPTSQALLMAYEANPKLFADNQLNIPESGNGVPDILDETRWGLVWILSLQEDSGVFRANEAVVKWTPEGPADTDKTERWIAGPSSSATAKAAAVLARASTVYRPFDAAFADRCAASAKKAWAWLEANPEHLRASKAPDSDQPLWDDEPEFNDFGARFIAAAETWRAFGDASAQAKLEAALADERCNQKEVLGGAWANLSRWGVAVVATDTKLPKALVDKARGLLRGAADTLRERVESGDGYRCASGPDDYYWAHNSNLLEKAHVLTVAAEVFDEPAYLAAARDQWHWILGRNPNGYSMVTRVGKGPTRIYHMEWGNAEPPPPGYLVGGPNYSNMGFLAPDAPAKALLWDNPAPLRSGVPANAMWHWKQEDLWEGGFVPEGSWTEGWWAVTEPDIIYNANLVLVGASVL
;
A
#
# COMPACT_ATOMS: atom_id res chain seq x y z
N MET A 1 6.72 -23.09 35.01
CA MET A 1 7.70 -22.02 35.23
C MET A 1 7.30 -20.92 34.26
N SER A 2 6.75 -19.88 34.82
CA SER A 2 6.22 -18.71 34.14
C SER A 2 7.39 -17.86 33.64
N GLY A 3 7.51 -17.66 32.33
CA GLY A 3 8.41 -16.70 31.75
C GLY A 3 7.59 -15.55 31.19
N ASP A 4 7.53 -14.43 31.95
CA ASP A 4 7.04 -13.14 31.47
C ASP A 4 7.90 -12.66 30.30
N GLY A 5 7.38 -12.81 29.10
CA GLY A 5 7.88 -12.17 27.91
C GLY A 5 7.34 -10.74 27.80
N ALA A 6 7.85 -9.84 28.65
CA ALA A 6 7.57 -8.42 28.48
C ALA A 6 8.16 -7.96 27.14
N VAL A 7 7.30 -7.52 26.23
CA VAL A 7 7.68 -6.73 25.05
C VAL A 7 8.43 -5.50 25.60
N LYS A 8 9.74 -5.49 25.43
CA LYS A 8 10.53 -4.31 25.76
C LYS A 8 10.21 -3.25 24.73
N THR A 9 9.38 -2.30 25.11
CA THR A 9 9.29 -1.02 24.42
C THR A 9 10.68 -0.41 24.48
N VAL A 10 11.38 -0.38 23.36
CA VAL A 10 12.67 0.30 23.26
C VAL A 10 12.37 1.78 23.31
N GLN A 11 12.60 2.42 24.46
CA GLN A 11 12.72 3.86 24.51
C GLN A 11 13.94 4.23 23.69
N LEU A 12 13.72 4.91 22.56
CA LEU A 12 14.78 5.56 21.81
C LEU A 12 15.51 6.50 22.77
N GLY A 13 16.79 6.19 23.02
CA GLY A 13 17.62 6.99 23.91
C GLY A 13 17.70 8.42 23.40
N LYS A 14 17.40 9.38 24.27
CA LYS A 14 17.59 10.79 24.01
C LYS A 14 19.07 11.05 23.71
N GLN A 15 19.32 11.70 22.59
CA GLN A 15 20.59 12.27 22.14
C GLN A 15 21.67 11.25 21.71
N VAL A 16 21.60 10.86 20.46
CA VAL A 16 22.81 10.60 19.69
C VAL A 16 23.21 11.92 19.02
N ASN A 17 24.46 12.33 19.17
CA ASN A 17 25.01 13.49 18.45
C ASN A 17 24.79 13.23 16.95
N ALA A 18 24.00 14.08 16.32
CA ALA A 18 23.68 14.00 14.91
C ALA A 18 24.93 14.28 14.05
N GLN A 19 25.75 13.27 13.86
CA GLN A 19 26.58 13.23 12.67
C GLN A 19 25.69 12.66 11.57
N ALA A 20 25.47 13.46 10.53
CA ALA A 20 24.80 12.98 9.33
C ALA A 20 25.42 11.64 8.93
N ALA A 21 24.58 10.62 8.73
CA ALA A 21 25.08 9.33 8.28
C ALA A 21 25.98 9.56 7.05
N PRO A 22 27.19 8.98 7.00
CA PRO A 22 28.07 9.21 5.88
C PRO A 22 27.33 8.80 4.60
N ALA A 23 27.32 9.70 3.62
CA ALA A 23 26.75 9.42 2.31
C ALA A 23 27.40 8.12 1.80
N GLN A 24 26.58 7.15 1.44
CA GLN A 24 27.09 5.91 0.84
C GLN A 24 27.82 6.27 -0.46
N PRO A 25 29.02 5.71 -0.69
CA PRO A 25 29.76 6.00 -1.90
C PRO A 25 28.90 5.68 -3.14
N GLY A 26 28.72 6.65 -4.01
CA GLY A 26 27.98 6.49 -5.28
C GLY A 26 26.49 6.81 -5.23
N VAL A 27 25.91 7.16 -4.08
CA VAL A 27 24.51 7.57 -3.98
C VAL A 27 24.41 9.09 -3.93
N ASN A 28 23.90 9.69 -4.99
CA ASN A 28 23.65 11.12 -5.05
C ASN A 28 22.19 11.41 -4.67
N VAL A 29 21.96 11.81 -3.43
CA VAL A 29 20.67 12.32 -2.97
C VAL A 29 20.56 13.77 -3.41
N PRO A 30 19.61 14.14 -4.30
CA PRO A 30 19.48 15.50 -4.77
C PRO A 30 19.18 16.44 -3.59
N ALA A 31 19.78 17.63 -3.59
CA ALA A 31 19.53 18.64 -2.56
C ALA A 31 18.21 19.40 -2.81
N ILE A 32 17.62 19.27 -3.99
CA ILE A 32 16.34 19.87 -4.37
C ILE A 32 15.37 18.73 -4.66
N LYS A 33 14.29 18.64 -3.88
CA LYS A 33 13.31 17.56 -3.95
C LYS A 33 12.06 18.04 -4.67
N VAL A 34 11.78 17.42 -5.78
CA VAL A 34 10.57 17.64 -6.59
C VAL A 34 9.76 16.36 -6.68
N ASP A 35 8.49 16.46 -7.01
CA ASP A 35 7.78 15.35 -7.62
C ASP A 35 8.44 15.05 -8.96
N THR A 36 9.06 13.88 -9.10
CA THR A 36 9.86 13.53 -10.29
C THR A 36 9.00 13.17 -11.50
N VAL A 37 7.70 13.06 -11.33
CA VAL A 37 6.70 12.97 -12.41
C VAL A 37 6.30 14.37 -12.82
N GLY A 38 5.87 15.19 -11.84
CA GLY A 38 5.53 16.58 -12.08
C GLY A 38 4.32 17.08 -11.30
N TYR A 39 3.69 18.12 -11.83
CA TYR A 39 2.60 18.82 -11.16
C TYR A 39 1.49 19.18 -12.15
N PRO A 40 0.20 18.95 -11.82
CA PRO A 40 -0.89 19.58 -12.55
C PRO A 40 -0.79 21.11 -12.52
N GLU A 41 -1.16 21.77 -13.63
CA GLU A 41 -1.07 23.25 -13.72
C GLU A 41 -1.80 23.96 -12.59
N ALA A 42 -2.97 23.44 -12.20
CA ALA A 42 -3.84 24.04 -11.19
C ALA A 42 -3.39 23.77 -9.73
N TRP A 43 -2.43 22.86 -9.50
CA TRP A 43 -2.02 22.54 -8.14
C TRP A 43 -0.86 23.43 -7.66
N PRO A 44 -0.73 23.67 -6.33
CA PRO A 44 0.49 24.23 -5.76
C PRO A 44 1.70 23.38 -6.14
N LYS A 45 2.82 24.03 -6.41
CA LYS A 45 4.07 23.35 -6.80
C LYS A 45 5.11 23.53 -5.71
N VAL A 46 4.81 22.92 -4.55
CA VAL A 46 5.73 22.99 -3.41
C VAL A 46 6.94 22.09 -3.67
N VAL A 47 8.12 22.72 -3.59
CA VAL A 47 9.43 22.07 -3.72
C VAL A 47 10.15 22.18 -2.39
N VAL A 48 10.92 21.15 -2.04
CA VAL A 48 11.71 21.10 -0.83
C VAL A 48 13.19 21.18 -1.15
N PHE A 49 13.92 22.01 -0.39
CA PHE A 49 15.34 22.23 -0.54
C PHE A 49 16.08 21.82 0.73
N ASN A 50 17.25 21.20 0.60
CA ASN A 50 18.21 20.97 1.67
C ASN A 50 19.41 21.96 1.59
N VAL A 51 19.28 22.97 0.77
CA VAL A 51 20.18 24.12 0.62
C VAL A 51 19.36 25.40 0.59
N ASN A 52 19.91 26.53 1.02
CA ASN A 52 19.15 27.80 0.96
C ASN A 52 18.73 28.10 -0.48
N PRO A 53 17.41 28.22 -0.76
CA PRO A 53 16.89 28.42 -2.11
C PRO A 53 16.84 29.89 -2.56
N GLU A 54 17.26 30.85 -1.74
CA GLU A 54 17.25 32.27 -2.13
C GLU A 54 18.13 32.50 -3.37
N GLY A 55 17.55 33.10 -4.40
CA GLY A 55 18.22 33.33 -5.67
C GLY A 55 18.29 32.09 -6.59
N ALA A 56 17.72 30.97 -6.21
CA ALA A 56 17.59 29.81 -7.08
C ALA A 56 16.71 30.17 -8.30
N VAL A 57 16.96 29.51 -9.42
CA VAL A 57 16.27 29.79 -10.68
C VAL A 57 15.53 28.53 -11.16
N VAL A 58 14.32 28.75 -11.67
CA VAL A 58 13.56 27.75 -12.42
C VAL A 58 13.81 27.96 -13.90
N LYS A 59 14.20 26.90 -14.60
CA LYS A 59 14.50 26.91 -16.03
C LYS A 59 13.52 26.03 -16.80
N ASP A 60 13.14 26.47 -17.97
CA ASP A 60 12.39 25.63 -18.94
C ASP A 60 13.29 24.64 -19.67
N ALA A 61 12.69 23.81 -20.54
CA ALA A 61 13.40 22.81 -21.34
C ALA A 61 14.46 23.38 -22.28
N GLY A 62 14.36 24.67 -22.61
CA GLY A 62 15.34 25.43 -23.41
C GLY A 62 16.49 26.01 -22.59
N GLY A 63 16.47 25.84 -21.25
CA GLY A 63 17.44 26.41 -20.33
C GLY A 63 17.20 27.89 -20.02
N GLN A 64 16.07 28.46 -20.44
CA GLN A 64 15.72 29.85 -20.14
C GLN A 64 15.20 29.93 -18.69
N VAL A 65 15.66 30.96 -17.96
CA VAL A 65 15.13 31.26 -16.63
C VAL A 65 13.70 31.79 -16.77
N VAL A 66 12.73 31.10 -16.20
CA VAL A 66 11.32 31.46 -16.18
C VAL A 66 10.93 32.19 -14.90
N THR A 67 11.60 31.90 -13.80
CA THR A 67 11.44 32.62 -12.53
C THR A 67 12.67 32.48 -11.66
N THR A 68 12.85 33.45 -10.75
CA THR A 68 13.87 33.41 -9.70
C THR A 68 13.16 33.36 -8.35
N ILE A 69 13.66 32.57 -7.44
CA ILE A 69 13.07 32.40 -6.09
C ILE A 69 13.52 33.59 -5.23
N GLU A 70 12.57 34.43 -4.87
CA GLU A 70 12.77 35.57 -3.98
C GLU A 70 12.77 35.12 -2.50
N ALA A 71 13.54 35.79 -1.64
CA ALA A 71 13.60 35.48 -0.22
C ALA A 71 12.22 35.44 0.48
N SER A 72 11.28 36.29 -0.01
CA SER A 72 9.90 36.36 0.53
C SER A 72 9.03 35.12 0.22
N ALA A 73 9.44 34.28 -0.73
CA ALA A 73 8.76 33.04 -1.11
C ALA A 73 9.31 31.83 -0.35
N VAL A 74 10.40 32.01 0.38
CA VAL A 74 11.09 30.93 1.09
C VAL A 74 10.51 30.78 2.49
N VAL A 75 10.04 29.57 2.81
CA VAL A 75 9.68 29.16 4.15
C VAL A 75 10.84 28.35 4.73
N ASP A 76 11.54 28.92 5.71
CA ASP A 76 12.56 28.18 6.47
C ASP A 76 11.86 27.30 7.50
N PHE A 77 11.86 25.99 7.27
CA PHE A 77 11.28 25.03 8.21
C PHE A 77 12.25 24.69 9.34
N GLY A 78 13.55 24.84 9.10
CA GLY A 78 14.59 24.42 10.03
C GLY A 78 15.01 22.98 9.86
N LEU A 79 15.31 22.29 10.96
CA LEU A 79 15.72 20.89 10.95
C LEU A 79 14.48 19.99 10.96
N ASP A 80 14.33 19.16 9.95
CA ASP A 80 13.31 18.12 9.93
C ASP A 80 13.66 16.98 10.89
N GLU A 81 12.72 16.60 11.74
CA GLU A 81 12.97 15.63 12.79
C GLU A 81 13.25 14.21 12.26
N ALA A 82 12.51 13.79 11.25
CA ALA A 82 12.59 12.44 10.72
C ALA A 82 13.79 12.20 9.81
N SER A 83 14.17 13.19 8.99
CA SER A 83 15.29 13.10 8.06
C SER A 83 16.60 13.65 8.60
N GLN A 84 16.54 14.51 9.64
CA GLN A 84 17.68 15.29 10.16
C GLN A 84 18.27 16.22 9.10
N ASP A 85 17.50 16.58 8.07
CA ASP A 85 17.92 17.54 7.06
C ASP A 85 17.56 18.97 7.47
N PRO A 86 18.37 19.99 7.12
CA PRO A 86 17.89 21.35 7.04
C PRO A 86 16.92 21.47 5.86
N VAL A 87 15.77 22.08 6.10
CA VAL A 87 14.67 22.11 5.12
C VAL A 87 14.16 23.52 4.90
N TRP A 88 14.02 23.88 3.64
CA TRP A 88 13.29 25.03 3.15
C TRP A 88 12.22 24.58 2.18
N GLN A 89 11.08 25.26 2.20
CA GLN A 89 9.96 24.99 1.30
C GLN A 89 9.70 26.23 0.42
N VAL A 90 9.39 25.99 -0.85
CA VAL A 90 9.01 27.04 -1.80
C VAL A 90 7.85 26.54 -2.64
N ASP A 91 6.76 27.31 -2.70
CA ASP A 91 5.75 27.14 -3.74
C ASP A 91 6.18 27.95 -4.98
N LEU A 92 6.43 27.27 -6.07
CA LEU A 92 6.81 27.90 -7.34
C LEU A 92 5.67 28.69 -7.99
N GLY A 93 4.45 28.60 -7.44
CA GLY A 93 3.29 29.29 -7.98
C GLY A 93 2.83 28.75 -9.34
N THR A 94 2.44 29.66 -10.22
CA THR A 94 1.92 29.30 -11.55
C THR A 94 3.06 29.11 -12.53
N LEU A 95 3.14 27.93 -13.11
CA LEU A 95 3.99 27.58 -14.25
C LEU A 95 3.09 27.10 -15.40
N ALA A 96 3.38 27.50 -16.63
CA ALA A 96 2.69 26.98 -17.81
C ALA A 96 3.00 25.50 -18.02
N ALA A 97 2.21 24.82 -18.86
CA ALA A 97 2.54 23.45 -19.27
C ALA A 97 3.93 23.41 -19.93
N GLY A 98 4.76 22.45 -19.48
CA GLY A 98 6.14 22.32 -19.95
C GLY A 98 7.00 21.50 -19.02
N ARG A 99 8.28 21.39 -19.35
CA ARG A 99 9.29 20.67 -18.57
C ARG A 99 10.25 21.66 -17.94
N TYR A 100 10.56 21.44 -16.66
CA TYR A 100 11.33 22.37 -15.84
C TYR A 100 12.42 21.68 -15.04
N THR A 101 13.44 22.47 -14.68
CA THR A 101 14.48 22.14 -13.69
C THR A 101 14.71 23.34 -12.78
N ILE A 102 15.28 23.09 -11.61
CA ILE A 102 15.62 24.14 -10.63
C ILE A 102 17.11 24.06 -10.35
N GLU A 103 17.78 25.22 -10.32
CA GLU A 103 19.19 25.34 -9.93
C GLU A 103 19.33 26.27 -8.73
N ALA A 104 20.10 25.83 -7.70
CA ALA A 104 20.43 26.59 -6.52
C ALA A 104 21.94 26.44 -6.23
N GLY A 105 22.77 27.42 -6.61
CA GLY A 105 24.22 27.29 -6.56
C GLY A 105 24.70 26.13 -7.44
N ASP A 106 25.39 25.17 -6.82
CA ASP A 106 25.89 23.96 -7.49
C ASP A 106 24.86 22.81 -7.49
N ALA A 107 23.72 22.97 -6.82
CA ALA A 107 22.66 21.97 -6.76
C ALA A 107 21.66 22.15 -7.91
N ALA A 108 21.21 21.00 -8.45
CA ALA A 108 20.13 20.98 -9.44
C ALA A 108 19.07 19.92 -9.04
N SER A 109 17.81 20.22 -9.40
CA SER A 109 16.73 19.23 -9.27
C SER A 109 16.77 18.22 -10.41
N ASP A 110 16.10 17.09 -10.23
CA ASP A 110 15.61 16.31 -11.36
C ASP A 110 14.62 17.16 -12.17
N ALA A 111 14.47 16.83 -13.45
CA ALA A 111 13.48 17.50 -14.30
C ALA A 111 12.06 17.00 -13.94
N PHE A 112 11.09 17.91 -13.98
CA PHE A 112 9.68 17.61 -13.74
C PHE A 112 8.79 18.26 -14.79
N GLU A 113 7.64 17.66 -15.02
CA GLU A 113 6.65 18.16 -15.97
C GLU A 113 5.59 19.01 -15.25
N VAL A 114 5.01 19.98 -15.97
CA VAL A 114 3.79 20.66 -15.56
C VAL A 114 2.77 20.47 -16.67
N GLY A 115 1.59 19.96 -16.36
CA GLY A 115 0.57 19.72 -17.37
C GLY A 115 -0.72 19.07 -16.81
N PRO A 116 -1.81 19.07 -17.60
CA PRO A 116 -3.11 18.59 -17.14
C PRO A 116 -3.17 17.07 -16.94
N SER A 117 -2.35 16.30 -17.68
CA SER A 117 -2.38 14.83 -17.70
C SER A 117 -1.09 14.21 -17.14
N VAL A 118 -0.38 14.94 -16.31
CA VAL A 118 0.96 14.56 -15.85
C VAL A 118 0.98 13.22 -15.09
N TYR A 119 -0.13 12.84 -14.46
CA TYR A 119 -0.24 11.61 -13.68
C TYR A 119 -0.98 10.45 -14.38
N ASP A 120 -1.49 10.67 -15.60
CA ASP A 120 -2.27 9.62 -16.29
C ASP A 120 -1.50 8.31 -16.41
N GLN A 121 -0.23 8.41 -16.88
CA GLN A 121 0.62 7.23 -17.02
C GLN A 121 1.01 6.61 -15.68
N ALA A 122 1.20 7.39 -14.64
CA ALA A 122 1.50 6.90 -13.30
C ALA A 122 0.34 6.08 -12.73
N LEU A 123 -0.90 6.55 -12.93
CA LEU A 123 -2.10 5.84 -12.50
C LEU A 123 -2.31 4.54 -13.31
N VAL A 124 -2.06 4.57 -14.61
CA VAL A 124 -2.13 3.36 -15.46
C VAL A 124 -1.05 2.35 -15.05
N ALA A 125 0.18 2.81 -14.78
CA ALA A 125 1.25 1.93 -14.31
C ALA A 125 0.89 1.26 -12.98
N ALA A 126 0.37 2.02 -12.01
CA ALA A 126 -0.05 1.49 -10.71
C ALA A 126 -1.13 0.41 -10.81
N GLN A 127 -2.07 0.54 -11.77
CA GLN A 127 -3.10 -0.46 -12.05
C GLN A 127 -2.51 -1.68 -12.78
N LYS A 128 -1.59 -1.48 -13.71
CA LYS A 128 -0.96 -2.55 -14.50
C LYS A 128 -0.16 -3.53 -13.64
N HIS A 129 0.31 -3.12 -12.47
CA HIS A 129 0.93 -3.98 -11.47
C HIS A 129 0.12 -5.26 -11.22
N PHE A 130 -1.20 -5.16 -11.08
CA PHE A 130 -2.06 -6.32 -10.76
C PHE A 130 -2.02 -7.38 -11.84
N TYR A 131 -1.94 -7.00 -13.12
CA TYR A 131 -1.79 -7.96 -14.21
C TYR A 131 -0.51 -8.80 -14.05
N PHE A 132 0.61 -8.18 -13.64
CA PHE A 132 1.87 -8.87 -13.44
C PHE A 132 1.89 -9.75 -12.17
N GLN A 133 0.97 -9.51 -11.24
CA GLN A 133 0.79 -10.33 -10.03
C GLN A 133 -0.21 -11.48 -10.22
N ARG A 134 -0.89 -11.59 -11.34
CA ARG A 134 -1.87 -12.66 -11.59
C ARG A 134 -1.26 -14.05 -11.41
N THR A 135 -1.96 -14.90 -10.67
CA THR A 135 -1.66 -16.33 -10.55
C THR A 135 -2.44 -17.13 -11.61
N ARG A 136 -2.12 -18.40 -11.80
CA ARG A 136 -2.86 -19.37 -12.63
C ARG A 136 -3.04 -18.98 -14.10
N THR A 137 -2.20 -18.09 -14.60
CA THR A 137 -2.20 -17.68 -16.00
C THR A 137 -0.77 -17.44 -16.50
N ALA A 138 -0.54 -17.65 -17.79
CA ALA A 138 0.67 -17.16 -18.44
C ALA A 138 0.60 -15.65 -18.64
N LEU A 139 1.74 -14.99 -18.63
CA LEU A 139 1.87 -13.58 -19.01
C LEU A 139 2.47 -13.53 -20.40
N VAL A 140 1.69 -13.08 -21.37
CA VAL A 140 2.02 -13.20 -22.78
C VAL A 140 1.89 -11.87 -23.52
N GLU A 141 2.54 -11.78 -24.66
CA GLU A 141 2.35 -10.69 -25.60
C GLU A 141 0.90 -10.66 -26.14
N PRO A 142 0.32 -9.49 -26.39
CA PRO A 142 0.91 -8.14 -26.23
C PRO A 142 0.69 -7.57 -24.82
N TYR A 143 0.09 -8.31 -23.91
CA TYR A 143 -0.39 -7.83 -22.61
C TYR A 143 0.73 -7.66 -21.58
N ALA A 144 1.77 -8.48 -21.65
CA ALA A 144 2.89 -8.46 -20.71
C ALA A 144 4.04 -7.56 -21.20
N THR A 145 3.71 -6.40 -21.75
CA THR A 145 4.67 -5.41 -22.27
C THR A 145 4.45 -4.03 -21.66
N TRP A 146 5.52 -3.26 -21.54
CA TRP A 146 5.48 -1.87 -21.13
C TRP A 146 6.64 -1.09 -21.75
N GLU A 147 6.33 -0.02 -22.50
CA GLU A 147 7.34 0.86 -23.13
C GLU A 147 8.44 0.15 -23.92
N GLY A 148 8.10 -0.99 -24.52
CA GLY A 148 9.02 -1.79 -25.34
C GLY A 148 9.74 -2.90 -24.59
N ASP A 149 9.62 -2.98 -23.26
CA ASP A 149 10.12 -4.09 -22.47
C ASP A 149 9.04 -5.16 -22.32
N SER A 150 9.46 -6.43 -22.26
CA SER A 150 8.57 -7.60 -22.14
C SER A 150 8.82 -8.33 -20.82
N TYR A 151 7.74 -8.64 -20.11
CA TYR A 151 7.72 -9.31 -18.81
C TYR A 151 6.93 -10.61 -18.93
N LEU A 152 7.50 -11.58 -19.63
CA LEU A 152 6.82 -12.80 -20.02
C LEU A 152 6.95 -13.88 -18.95
N ARG A 153 5.85 -14.59 -18.71
CA ARG A 153 5.80 -15.85 -17.97
C ARG A 153 5.11 -16.87 -18.86
N ALA A 154 5.89 -17.84 -19.34
CA ALA A 154 5.48 -18.74 -20.41
C ALA A 154 4.36 -19.70 -20.02
N ASN A 155 4.31 -20.12 -18.76
CA ASN A 155 3.30 -21.02 -18.23
C ASN A 155 2.55 -20.35 -17.05
N ALA A 156 1.41 -20.94 -16.70
CA ALA A 156 0.72 -20.52 -15.49
C ALA A 156 1.54 -20.85 -14.25
N SER A 157 1.48 -19.97 -13.23
CA SER A 157 1.91 -20.29 -11.86
C SER A 157 0.81 -21.08 -11.15
N HIS A 158 1.10 -21.64 -9.97
CA HIS A 158 0.12 -22.38 -9.14
C HIS A 158 -0.60 -23.49 -9.90
N VAL A 159 0.18 -24.27 -10.66
CA VAL A 159 -0.36 -25.38 -11.49
C VAL A 159 -0.56 -26.69 -10.72
N HIS A 160 -0.24 -26.71 -9.43
CA HIS A 160 -0.46 -27.91 -8.61
C HIS A 160 -1.89 -27.94 -8.10
N GLU A 161 -2.32 -29.11 -7.70
CA GLU A 161 -3.56 -29.25 -6.97
C GLU A 161 -3.40 -28.63 -5.57
N ASP A 162 -4.15 -27.56 -5.32
CA ASP A 162 -4.21 -26.95 -4.01
C ASP A 162 -4.83 -27.93 -3.00
N VAL A 163 -4.21 -28.06 -1.86
CA VAL A 163 -4.63 -29.00 -0.85
C VAL A 163 -5.18 -28.24 0.35
N GLY A 164 -6.49 -28.24 0.49
CA GLY A 164 -7.12 -27.84 1.74
C GLY A 164 -6.80 -28.88 2.81
N TRP A 165 -6.22 -28.44 3.91
CA TRP A 165 -6.06 -29.27 5.08
C TRP A 165 -7.24 -29.03 6.02
N ASP A 166 -7.91 -30.08 6.43
CA ASP A 166 -8.79 -30.01 7.57
C ASP A 166 -7.92 -30.07 8.84
N LEU A 167 -7.72 -28.92 9.44
CA LEU A 167 -6.76 -28.76 10.55
C LEU A 167 -7.16 -29.50 11.83
N LEU A 168 -8.43 -29.86 11.96
CA LEU A 168 -8.86 -30.73 13.06
C LEU A 168 -8.35 -32.17 12.91
N ASP A 169 -8.00 -32.58 11.68
CA ASP A 169 -7.54 -33.92 11.34
C ASP A 169 -6.15 -33.92 10.65
N PHE A 170 -5.35 -32.87 10.82
CA PHE A 170 -3.99 -32.83 10.26
C PHE A 170 -3.09 -33.94 10.90
N PRO A 171 -2.30 -34.70 10.13
CA PRO A 171 -2.15 -34.74 8.67
C PRO A 171 -3.09 -35.71 7.95
N ALA A 172 -4.13 -36.19 8.59
CA ALA A 172 -4.89 -37.39 8.16
C ALA A 172 -5.86 -37.13 7.01
N LYS A 173 -6.35 -35.91 6.82
CA LYS A 173 -7.28 -35.59 5.73
C LYS A 173 -6.79 -34.43 4.85
N LYS A 174 -6.22 -34.78 3.70
CA LYS A 174 -6.04 -33.87 2.59
C LYS A 174 -7.36 -33.77 1.83
N ARG A 175 -7.91 -32.57 1.73
CA ARG A 175 -9.04 -32.26 0.88
C ARG A 175 -8.55 -31.46 -0.33
N LYS A 176 -8.82 -31.96 -1.54
CA LYS A 176 -8.57 -31.14 -2.75
C LYS A 176 -9.46 -29.92 -2.73
N TRP A 177 -8.86 -28.77 -3.02
CA TRP A 177 -9.55 -27.50 -3.07
C TRP A 177 -9.36 -26.90 -4.46
N THR A 178 -10.44 -26.56 -5.14
CA THR A 178 -10.37 -25.90 -6.44
C THR A 178 -10.36 -24.39 -6.21
N VAL A 179 -9.29 -23.74 -6.61
CA VAL A 179 -9.06 -22.31 -6.47
C VAL A 179 -8.89 -21.69 -7.85
N GLU A 180 -9.45 -20.52 -8.08
CA GLU A 180 -9.43 -19.82 -9.35
C GLU A 180 -8.93 -18.38 -9.14
N GLY A 181 -8.21 -17.81 -10.11
CA GLY A 181 -7.74 -16.42 -10.06
C GLY A 181 -6.74 -16.15 -8.94
N GLY A 182 -6.71 -14.93 -8.46
CA GLY A 182 -5.84 -14.46 -7.39
C GLY A 182 -4.54 -13.82 -7.86
N TRP A 183 -3.90 -13.08 -6.95
CA TRP A 183 -2.61 -12.43 -7.17
C TRP A 183 -1.59 -12.96 -6.17
N HIS A 184 -0.34 -13.07 -6.59
CA HIS A 184 0.77 -13.15 -5.64
C HIS A 184 0.66 -11.94 -4.69
N ASP A 185 0.85 -12.16 -3.40
CA ASP A 185 0.60 -11.14 -2.38
C ASP A 185 1.65 -10.02 -2.44
N ALA A 186 2.91 -10.40 -2.35
CA ALA A 186 4.03 -9.49 -2.25
C ALA A 186 5.18 -9.93 -3.18
N GLY A 187 6.41 -9.96 -2.70
CA GLY A 187 7.55 -10.47 -3.43
C GLY A 187 7.58 -12.00 -3.56
N ASN A 188 6.82 -12.72 -2.75
CA ASN A 188 6.64 -14.18 -2.78
C ASN A 188 5.38 -14.57 -3.58
N PHE A 189 5.06 -15.87 -3.59
CA PHE A 189 3.94 -16.41 -4.37
C PHE A 189 2.74 -16.86 -3.51
N ASP A 190 2.76 -16.62 -2.21
CA ASP A 190 1.64 -16.94 -1.33
C ASP A 190 0.49 -15.93 -1.49
N MET A 191 -0.71 -16.32 -1.07
CA MET A 191 -1.91 -15.51 -1.19
C MET A 191 -2.70 -15.51 0.13
N TYR A 192 -3.19 -14.33 0.53
CA TYR A 192 -3.86 -14.15 1.82
C TYR A 192 -5.14 -13.33 1.66
N ILE A 193 -6.27 -13.78 2.27
CA ILE A 193 -7.47 -12.93 2.35
C ILE A 193 -7.20 -11.65 3.13
N PRO A 194 -6.42 -11.66 4.22
CA PRO A 194 -6.03 -10.43 4.93
C PRO A 194 -5.54 -9.28 4.05
N SER A 195 -4.83 -9.56 2.95
CA SER A 195 -4.36 -8.54 1.99
C SER A 195 -5.21 -8.47 0.72
N THR A 196 -5.61 -9.61 0.11
CA THR A 196 -6.37 -9.60 -1.15
C THR A 196 -7.76 -8.96 -1.01
N ALA A 197 -8.44 -9.13 0.14
CA ALA A 197 -9.75 -8.52 0.33
C ALA A 197 -9.67 -6.99 0.50
N PRO A 198 -8.80 -6.42 1.37
CA PRO A 198 -8.60 -4.97 1.40
C PRO A 198 -8.08 -4.41 0.08
N THR A 199 -7.19 -5.11 -0.63
CA THR A 199 -6.74 -4.74 -1.98
C THR A 199 -7.93 -4.57 -2.92
N SER A 200 -8.75 -5.60 -3.06
CA SER A 200 -9.95 -5.54 -3.89
C SER A 200 -10.94 -4.46 -3.43
N GLN A 201 -11.07 -4.26 -2.12
CA GLN A 201 -11.89 -3.20 -1.54
C GLN A 201 -11.40 -1.81 -1.97
N ALA A 202 -10.09 -1.55 -1.88
CA ALA A 202 -9.49 -0.27 -2.26
C ALA A 202 -9.64 0.01 -3.76
N LEU A 203 -9.47 -1.01 -4.64
CA LEU A 203 -9.67 -0.86 -6.08
C LEU A 203 -11.13 -0.55 -6.44
N LEU A 204 -12.09 -1.18 -5.77
CA LEU A 204 -13.51 -0.84 -5.95
C LEU A 204 -13.83 0.58 -5.46
N MET A 205 -13.24 0.99 -4.33
CA MET A 205 -13.38 2.36 -3.81
C MET A 205 -12.74 3.37 -4.76
N ALA A 206 -11.59 3.07 -5.34
CA ALA A 206 -10.93 3.92 -6.33
C ALA A 206 -11.84 4.15 -7.56
N TYR A 207 -12.43 3.08 -8.08
CA TYR A 207 -13.39 3.19 -9.18
C TYR A 207 -14.59 4.05 -8.81
N GLU A 208 -15.17 3.87 -7.62
CA GLU A 208 -16.32 4.68 -7.16
C GLU A 208 -15.95 6.15 -6.91
N ALA A 209 -14.74 6.44 -6.45
CA ALA A 209 -14.27 7.80 -6.17
C ALA A 209 -14.19 8.65 -7.46
N ASN A 210 -13.67 8.09 -8.54
CA ASN A 210 -13.56 8.81 -9.81
C ASN A 210 -13.66 7.87 -11.02
N PRO A 211 -14.87 7.42 -11.40
CA PRO A 211 -15.04 6.46 -12.50
C PRO A 211 -14.49 6.93 -13.86
N LYS A 212 -14.30 8.24 -14.03
CA LYS A 212 -13.82 8.82 -15.30
C LYS A 212 -12.34 8.53 -15.57
N LEU A 213 -11.57 8.20 -14.53
CA LEU A 213 -10.16 7.85 -14.65
C LEU A 213 -9.94 6.40 -15.11
N PHE A 214 -11.00 5.60 -15.14
CA PHE A 214 -10.92 4.17 -15.42
C PHE A 214 -11.75 3.81 -16.65
N ALA A 215 -11.08 3.33 -17.67
CA ALA A 215 -11.71 2.97 -18.93
C ALA A 215 -11.46 1.50 -19.28
N ASP A 216 -12.35 0.95 -20.13
CA ASP A 216 -12.06 -0.24 -20.91
C ASP A 216 -10.94 0.04 -21.92
N ASN A 217 -10.08 -0.91 -22.19
CA ASN A 217 -8.86 -0.78 -23.02
C ASN A 217 -7.76 0.13 -22.47
N GLN A 218 -7.76 0.43 -21.17
CA GLN A 218 -6.75 1.30 -20.55
C GLN A 218 -5.47 0.55 -20.20
N LEU A 219 -5.57 -0.69 -19.72
CA LEU A 219 -4.45 -1.46 -19.17
C LEU A 219 -3.80 -2.41 -20.19
N ASN A 220 -4.39 -2.62 -21.35
CA ASN A 220 -3.95 -3.64 -22.30
C ASN A 220 -3.80 -5.00 -21.61
N ILE A 221 -4.90 -5.54 -21.11
CA ILE A 221 -5.02 -6.87 -20.50
C ILE A 221 -5.88 -7.77 -21.40
N PRO A 222 -5.89 -9.10 -21.20
CA PRO A 222 -6.67 -10.01 -22.07
C PRO A 222 -8.18 -9.70 -22.13
N GLU A 223 -8.73 -9.11 -21.09
CA GLU A 223 -10.14 -8.72 -20.97
C GLU A 223 -10.47 -7.39 -21.65
N SER A 224 -9.46 -6.55 -21.94
CA SER A 224 -9.66 -5.22 -22.55
C SER A 224 -10.55 -5.30 -23.80
N GLY A 225 -11.53 -4.42 -23.91
CA GLY A 225 -12.47 -4.38 -25.02
C GLY A 225 -13.80 -5.13 -24.76
N ASN A 226 -14.06 -5.55 -23.53
CA ASN A 226 -15.27 -6.30 -23.17
C ASN A 226 -16.44 -5.41 -22.70
N GLY A 227 -16.23 -4.10 -22.59
CA GLY A 227 -17.21 -3.12 -22.10
C GLY A 227 -17.21 -2.93 -20.58
N VAL A 228 -16.25 -3.52 -19.87
CA VAL A 228 -16.01 -3.34 -18.44
C VAL A 228 -14.72 -2.52 -18.28
N PRO A 229 -14.63 -1.53 -17.39
CA PRO A 229 -13.35 -0.89 -17.10
C PRO A 229 -12.27 -1.89 -16.66
N ASP A 230 -11.08 -1.84 -17.24
CA ASP A 230 -10.01 -2.82 -17.01
C ASP A 230 -9.66 -2.99 -15.53
N ILE A 231 -9.77 -1.93 -14.72
CA ILE A 231 -9.55 -2.00 -13.26
C ILE A 231 -10.54 -2.95 -12.57
N LEU A 232 -11.77 -3.03 -13.08
CA LEU A 232 -12.78 -3.95 -12.56
C LEU A 232 -12.49 -5.38 -13.02
N ASP A 233 -12.01 -5.60 -14.23
CA ASP A 233 -11.56 -6.91 -14.67
C ASP A 233 -10.39 -7.42 -13.82
N GLU A 234 -9.40 -6.56 -13.51
CA GLU A 234 -8.33 -6.90 -12.58
C GLU A 234 -8.86 -7.19 -11.16
N THR A 235 -9.75 -6.34 -10.64
CA THR A 235 -10.34 -6.56 -9.31
C THR A 235 -11.10 -7.89 -9.26
N ARG A 236 -11.78 -8.25 -10.34
CA ARG A 236 -12.49 -9.54 -10.47
C ARG A 236 -11.55 -10.73 -10.31
N TRP A 237 -10.30 -10.63 -10.78
CA TRP A 237 -9.30 -11.68 -10.64
C TRP A 237 -9.05 -12.05 -9.17
N GLY A 238 -8.90 -11.06 -8.28
CA GLY A 238 -8.79 -11.25 -6.85
C GLY A 238 -10.09 -11.73 -6.19
N LEU A 239 -11.24 -11.17 -6.61
CA LEU A 239 -12.55 -11.55 -6.04
C LEU A 239 -12.94 -13.00 -6.35
N VAL A 240 -12.56 -13.52 -7.51
CA VAL A 240 -12.80 -14.93 -7.88
C VAL A 240 -12.01 -15.86 -6.97
N TRP A 241 -10.78 -15.52 -6.63
CA TRP A 241 -9.99 -16.27 -5.66
C TRP A 241 -10.63 -16.23 -4.27
N ILE A 242 -11.03 -15.07 -3.79
CA ILE A 242 -11.75 -14.94 -2.50
C ILE A 242 -12.98 -15.86 -2.51
N LEU A 243 -13.83 -15.78 -3.53
CA LEU A 243 -15.02 -16.61 -3.65
C LEU A 243 -14.73 -18.12 -3.62
N SER A 244 -13.55 -18.54 -4.08
CA SER A 244 -13.12 -19.94 -4.06
C SER A 244 -12.84 -20.46 -2.66
N LEU A 245 -12.60 -19.58 -1.68
CA LEU A 245 -12.25 -19.95 -0.30
C LEU A 245 -13.45 -20.01 0.65
N GLN A 246 -14.69 -19.80 0.16
CA GLN A 246 -15.88 -19.89 1.00
C GLN A 246 -16.35 -21.31 1.19
N GLU A 247 -16.54 -21.71 2.45
CA GLU A 247 -17.15 -22.99 2.80
C GLU A 247 -18.69 -22.96 2.72
N ASP A 248 -19.28 -24.15 2.70
CA ASP A 248 -20.74 -24.28 2.70
C ASP A 248 -21.43 -23.66 3.90
N SER A 249 -20.76 -23.53 5.03
CA SER A 249 -21.21 -22.82 6.23
C SER A 249 -21.31 -21.31 6.06
N GLY A 250 -20.56 -20.73 5.11
CA GLY A 250 -20.42 -19.29 4.89
C GLY A 250 -19.10 -18.72 5.37
N VAL A 251 -18.34 -19.43 6.20
CA VAL A 251 -17.02 -19.01 6.66
C VAL A 251 -16.02 -19.03 5.52
N PHE A 252 -15.01 -18.16 5.59
CA PHE A 252 -13.89 -18.14 4.65
C PHE A 252 -12.63 -18.67 5.29
N ARG A 253 -11.82 -19.36 4.49
CA ARG A 253 -10.46 -19.76 4.85
C ARG A 253 -9.50 -18.59 4.67
N ALA A 254 -8.40 -18.58 5.45
CA ALA A 254 -7.58 -17.37 5.57
C ALA A 254 -6.58 -17.16 4.42
N ASN A 255 -5.93 -18.22 3.94
CA ASN A 255 -4.84 -18.09 2.97
C ASN A 255 -4.64 -19.36 2.13
N GLU A 256 -3.79 -19.21 1.12
CA GLU A 256 -3.18 -20.25 0.31
C GLU A 256 -1.67 -20.01 0.31
N ALA A 257 -0.91 -20.83 1.05
CA ALA A 257 0.50 -20.59 1.31
C ALA A 257 1.31 -21.89 1.39
N VAL A 258 2.63 -21.79 1.26
CA VAL A 258 3.54 -22.89 1.55
C VAL A 258 3.55 -23.22 3.05
N VAL A 259 3.91 -24.43 3.42
CA VAL A 259 4.04 -24.81 4.84
C VAL A 259 5.31 -24.20 5.44
N LYS A 260 6.40 -24.23 4.68
CA LYS A 260 7.68 -23.64 5.07
C LYS A 260 8.16 -22.74 3.97
N TRP A 261 8.71 -21.60 4.40
CA TRP A 261 9.38 -20.71 3.49
C TRP A 261 10.51 -21.46 2.79
N THR A 262 10.45 -21.52 1.49
CA THR A 262 11.48 -22.09 0.62
C THR A 262 11.77 -21.07 -0.47
N PRO A 263 13.03 -20.94 -0.89
CA PRO A 263 13.33 -20.15 -2.08
C PRO A 263 12.56 -20.71 -3.27
N GLU A 264 11.73 -19.88 -3.85
CA GLU A 264 10.94 -20.23 -5.02
C GLU A 264 11.68 -19.71 -6.26
N GLY A 265 11.71 -20.48 -7.34
CA GLY A 265 12.23 -20.02 -8.61
C GLY A 265 11.23 -19.09 -9.31
N PRO A 266 11.36 -18.91 -10.65
CA PRO A 266 10.33 -18.24 -11.42
C PRO A 266 8.96 -18.87 -11.19
N ALA A 267 7.92 -18.06 -11.11
CA ALA A 267 6.57 -18.49 -10.69
C ALA A 267 5.99 -19.65 -11.51
N ASP A 268 6.34 -19.77 -12.79
CA ASP A 268 5.90 -20.85 -13.66
C ASP A 268 6.71 -22.16 -13.54
N THR A 269 7.78 -22.14 -12.76
CA THR A 269 8.61 -23.32 -12.45
C THR A 269 8.45 -23.79 -11.01
N ASP A 270 7.83 -22.99 -10.15
CA ASP A 270 7.55 -23.37 -8.79
C ASP A 270 6.56 -24.53 -8.73
N LYS A 271 6.92 -25.58 -7.99
CA LYS A 271 6.14 -26.81 -7.79
C LYS A 271 5.86 -27.07 -6.31
N THR A 272 6.07 -26.10 -5.47
CA THR A 272 5.87 -26.23 -4.04
C THR A 272 4.38 -26.41 -3.75
N GLU A 273 4.04 -27.46 -3.00
CA GLU A 273 2.65 -27.72 -2.57
C GLU A 273 2.21 -26.56 -1.67
N ARG A 274 1.09 -25.94 -2.03
CA ARG A 274 0.42 -24.95 -1.19
C ARG A 274 -0.78 -25.56 -0.50
N TRP A 275 -1.08 -25.04 0.63
CA TRP A 275 -2.18 -25.50 1.45
C TRP A 275 -3.11 -24.34 1.81
N ILE A 276 -4.37 -24.65 1.94
CA ILE A 276 -5.40 -23.70 2.32
C ILE A 276 -5.55 -23.75 3.85
N ALA A 277 -5.25 -22.64 4.52
CA ALA A 277 -5.36 -22.53 5.99
C ALA A 277 -6.79 -22.74 6.48
N GLY A 278 -6.93 -22.84 7.79
CA GLY A 278 -8.23 -22.99 8.45
C GLY A 278 -9.15 -21.80 8.28
N PRO A 279 -10.42 -21.95 8.65
CA PRO A 279 -11.38 -20.86 8.63
C PRO A 279 -11.02 -19.78 9.66
N SER A 280 -11.34 -18.51 9.32
CA SER A 280 -11.06 -17.35 10.13
C SER A 280 -12.24 -16.39 10.14
N SER A 281 -12.57 -15.82 11.30
CA SER A 281 -13.60 -14.77 11.40
C SER A 281 -13.13 -13.44 10.82
N SER A 282 -11.84 -13.10 10.92
CA SER A 282 -11.26 -11.91 10.30
C SER A 282 -11.32 -12.01 8.77
N ALA A 283 -10.82 -13.10 8.20
CA ALA A 283 -10.92 -13.35 6.75
C ALA A 283 -12.37 -13.35 6.26
N THR A 284 -13.30 -13.96 7.01
CA THR A 284 -14.72 -13.97 6.68
C THR A 284 -15.32 -12.56 6.67
N ALA A 285 -14.96 -11.74 7.64
CA ALA A 285 -15.45 -10.36 7.73
C ALA A 285 -14.91 -9.49 6.58
N LYS A 286 -13.63 -9.58 6.27
CA LYS A 286 -13.02 -8.87 5.13
C LYS A 286 -13.64 -9.32 3.80
N ALA A 287 -13.82 -10.61 3.60
CA ALA A 287 -14.47 -11.15 2.42
C ALA A 287 -15.94 -10.70 2.32
N ALA A 288 -16.70 -10.72 3.42
CA ALA A 288 -18.08 -10.22 3.46
C ALA A 288 -18.15 -8.75 3.03
N ALA A 289 -17.25 -7.90 3.54
CA ALA A 289 -17.19 -6.48 3.20
C ALA A 289 -16.97 -6.27 1.70
N VAL A 290 -15.88 -6.82 1.15
CA VAL A 290 -15.52 -6.58 -0.25
C VAL A 290 -16.54 -7.18 -1.22
N LEU A 291 -17.11 -8.34 -0.93
CA LEU A 291 -18.13 -8.97 -1.75
C LEU A 291 -19.47 -8.21 -1.69
N ALA A 292 -19.82 -7.61 -0.55
CA ALA A 292 -20.97 -6.71 -0.46
C ALA A 292 -20.79 -5.49 -1.36
N ARG A 293 -19.61 -4.82 -1.33
CA ARG A 293 -19.28 -3.71 -2.22
C ARG A 293 -19.28 -4.16 -3.69
N ALA A 294 -18.62 -5.26 -4.02
CA ALA A 294 -18.57 -5.80 -5.38
C ALA A 294 -19.96 -6.06 -5.94
N SER A 295 -20.92 -6.53 -5.12
CA SER A 295 -22.30 -6.78 -5.56
C SER A 295 -23.02 -5.53 -6.07
N THR A 296 -22.61 -4.34 -5.66
CA THR A 296 -23.14 -3.06 -6.13
C THR A 296 -22.35 -2.51 -7.30
N VAL A 297 -21.02 -2.54 -7.23
CA VAL A 297 -20.14 -1.98 -8.27
C VAL A 297 -20.25 -2.74 -9.60
N TYR A 298 -20.31 -4.08 -9.57
CA TYR A 298 -20.43 -4.88 -10.79
C TYR A 298 -21.85 -4.92 -11.36
N ARG A 299 -22.86 -4.48 -10.63
CA ARG A 299 -24.27 -4.57 -11.08
C ARG A 299 -24.53 -4.00 -12.48
N PRO A 300 -23.96 -2.86 -12.88
CA PRO A 300 -24.15 -2.31 -14.22
C PRO A 300 -23.43 -3.09 -15.33
N PHE A 301 -22.39 -3.87 -15.00
CA PHE A 301 -21.52 -4.53 -15.95
C PHE A 301 -21.78 -6.03 -16.08
N ASP A 302 -21.93 -6.72 -14.94
CA ASP A 302 -22.18 -8.16 -14.87
C ASP A 302 -23.12 -8.48 -13.70
N ALA A 303 -24.41 -8.54 -14.00
CA ALA A 303 -25.43 -8.81 -12.99
C ALA A 303 -25.29 -10.21 -12.37
N ALA A 304 -24.83 -11.21 -13.13
CA ALA A 304 -24.65 -12.57 -12.61
C ALA A 304 -23.50 -12.65 -11.62
N PHE A 305 -22.38 -11.99 -11.91
CA PHE A 305 -21.27 -11.89 -10.98
C PHE A 305 -21.64 -11.09 -9.74
N ALA A 306 -22.34 -9.98 -9.89
CA ALA A 306 -22.87 -9.18 -8.80
C ALA A 306 -23.80 -10.01 -7.88
N ASP A 307 -24.68 -10.85 -8.45
CA ASP A 307 -25.54 -11.76 -7.68
C ASP A 307 -24.74 -12.84 -6.93
N ARG A 308 -23.70 -13.39 -7.54
CA ARG A 308 -22.76 -14.33 -6.88
C ARG A 308 -22.08 -13.68 -5.68
N CYS A 309 -21.55 -12.45 -5.84
CA CYS A 309 -20.95 -11.67 -4.76
C CYS A 309 -21.96 -11.39 -3.63
N ALA A 310 -23.18 -10.96 -3.97
CA ALA A 310 -24.25 -10.67 -3.01
C ALA A 310 -24.64 -11.91 -2.20
N ALA A 311 -24.80 -13.07 -2.86
CA ALA A 311 -25.15 -14.32 -2.19
C ALA A 311 -24.05 -14.77 -1.20
N SER A 312 -22.79 -14.68 -1.63
CA SER A 312 -21.63 -15.03 -0.81
C SER A 312 -21.48 -14.08 0.38
N ALA A 313 -21.59 -12.77 0.16
CA ALA A 313 -21.53 -11.76 1.22
C ALA A 313 -22.61 -11.98 2.30
N LYS A 314 -23.87 -12.20 1.89
CA LYS A 314 -24.96 -12.47 2.82
C LYS A 314 -24.75 -13.74 3.63
N LYS A 315 -24.22 -14.79 2.99
CA LYS A 315 -23.90 -16.05 3.66
C LYS A 315 -22.79 -15.89 4.70
N ALA A 316 -21.75 -15.11 4.37
CA ALA A 316 -20.68 -14.76 5.28
C ALA A 316 -21.19 -13.91 6.45
N TRP A 317 -22.02 -12.90 6.17
CA TRP A 317 -22.62 -12.08 7.20
C TRP A 317 -23.47 -12.91 8.18
N ALA A 318 -24.31 -13.80 7.69
CA ALA A 318 -25.11 -14.70 8.52
C ALA A 318 -24.21 -15.59 9.41
N TRP A 319 -23.07 -16.07 8.89
CA TRP A 319 -22.12 -16.83 9.68
C TRP A 319 -21.49 -15.96 10.78
N LEU A 320 -21.07 -14.71 10.49
CA LEU A 320 -20.51 -13.77 11.46
C LEU A 320 -21.50 -13.45 12.60
N GLU A 321 -22.77 -13.30 12.27
CA GLU A 321 -23.83 -13.06 13.26
C GLU A 321 -24.01 -14.27 14.20
N ALA A 322 -23.93 -15.49 13.65
CA ALA A 322 -24.03 -16.73 14.42
C ALA A 322 -22.77 -17.05 15.24
N ASN A 323 -21.61 -16.46 14.87
CA ASN A 323 -20.30 -16.72 15.48
C ASN A 323 -19.64 -15.41 15.93
N PRO A 324 -20.08 -14.83 17.05
CA PRO A 324 -19.59 -13.52 17.52
C PRO A 324 -18.15 -13.55 18.06
N GLU A 325 -17.66 -14.73 18.44
CA GLU A 325 -16.32 -14.90 18.98
C GLU A 325 -15.27 -14.89 17.86
N HIS A 326 -14.06 -14.40 18.20
CA HIS A 326 -12.94 -14.40 17.28
C HIS A 326 -12.47 -15.84 17.00
N LEU A 327 -12.74 -16.33 15.79
CA LEU A 327 -12.19 -17.58 15.29
C LEU A 327 -10.89 -17.28 14.53
N ARG A 328 -9.77 -17.70 15.09
CA ARG A 328 -8.46 -17.60 14.44
C ARG A 328 -8.22 -18.78 13.52
N ALA A 329 -7.64 -18.52 12.36
CA ALA A 329 -7.15 -19.57 11.48
C ALA A 329 -6.10 -20.41 12.22
N SER A 330 -5.98 -21.66 11.86
CA SER A 330 -4.96 -22.55 12.41
C SER A 330 -3.86 -22.79 11.38
N LYS A 331 -2.61 -22.80 11.86
CA LYS A 331 -1.41 -23.16 11.07
C LYS A 331 -1.29 -24.66 10.90
N ALA A 332 -0.67 -25.08 9.79
CA ALA A 332 -0.13 -26.44 9.73
C ALA A 332 0.90 -26.64 10.84
N PRO A 333 1.00 -27.84 11.43
CA PRO A 333 2.12 -28.17 12.30
C PRO A 333 3.45 -27.90 11.60
N ASP A 334 4.39 -27.31 12.31
CA ASP A 334 5.71 -26.92 11.80
C ASP A 334 5.71 -25.85 10.69
N SER A 335 4.57 -25.14 10.45
CA SER A 335 4.55 -24.01 9.53
C SER A 335 5.25 -22.80 10.13
N ASP A 336 6.12 -22.17 9.34
CA ASP A 336 6.76 -20.89 9.65
C ASP A 336 5.99 -19.69 9.07
N GLN A 337 4.94 -19.98 8.28
CA GLN A 337 4.15 -18.94 7.65
C GLN A 337 3.31 -18.16 8.67
N PRO A 338 3.26 -16.82 8.57
CA PRO A 338 2.38 -16.00 9.41
C PRO A 338 0.91 -16.23 9.07
N LEU A 339 0.05 -16.03 10.04
CA LEU A 339 -1.40 -15.95 9.84
C LEU A 339 -1.88 -14.49 9.75
N TRP A 340 -0.93 -13.57 9.71
CA TRP A 340 -1.15 -12.13 9.62
C TRP A 340 -2.13 -11.64 10.71
N ASP A 341 -3.32 -11.14 10.35
CA ASP A 341 -4.29 -10.60 11.30
C ASP A 341 -4.95 -11.63 12.22
N ASP A 342 -4.63 -12.92 12.06
CA ASP A 342 -5.01 -13.99 12.98
C ASP A 342 -3.91 -14.33 13.99
N GLU A 343 -2.76 -13.63 13.98
CA GLU A 343 -1.76 -13.76 15.05
C GLU A 343 -2.32 -13.25 16.40
N PRO A 344 -1.78 -13.74 17.54
CA PRO A 344 -2.38 -13.50 18.87
C PRO A 344 -2.58 -12.03 19.25
N GLU A 345 -1.75 -11.11 18.74
CA GLU A 345 -1.81 -9.68 19.01
C GLU A 345 -2.94 -8.95 18.30
N PHE A 346 -3.52 -9.53 17.26
CA PHE A 346 -4.59 -8.92 16.48
C PHE A 346 -5.97 -9.41 16.89
N ASN A 347 -6.98 -8.64 16.53
CA ASN A 347 -8.39 -8.97 16.72
C ASN A 347 -9.19 -8.65 15.45
N ASP A 348 -10.39 -9.24 15.33
CA ASP A 348 -11.24 -9.07 14.16
C ASP A 348 -12.23 -7.90 14.24
N PHE A 349 -12.06 -6.98 15.20
CA PHE A 349 -12.99 -5.87 15.42
C PHE A 349 -13.13 -4.96 14.20
N GLY A 350 -12.01 -4.46 13.67
CA GLY A 350 -12.02 -3.59 12.50
C GLY A 350 -12.57 -4.28 11.25
N ALA A 351 -12.28 -5.58 11.08
CA ALA A 351 -12.82 -6.38 9.99
C ALA A 351 -14.35 -6.55 10.11
N ARG A 352 -14.87 -6.85 11.30
CA ARG A 352 -16.33 -6.94 11.55
C ARG A 352 -17.02 -5.59 11.41
N PHE A 353 -16.34 -4.49 11.76
CA PHE A 353 -16.89 -3.15 11.60
C PHE A 353 -17.07 -2.82 10.11
N ILE A 354 -16.05 -3.01 9.27
CA ILE A 354 -16.21 -2.76 7.82
C ILE A 354 -17.21 -3.73 7.18
N ALA A 355 -17.28 -4.99 7.63
CA ALA A 355 -18.29 -5.94 7.16
C ALA A 355 -19.72 -5.44 7.44
N ALA A 356 -19.97 -4.93 8.65
CA ALA A 356 -21.26 -4.34 8.99
C ALA A 356 -21.56 -3.09 8.12
N ALA A 357 -20.57 -2.21 7.93
CA ALA A 357 -20.72 -1.00 7.12
C ALA A 357 -21.08 -1.31 5.66
N GLU A 358 -20.37 -2.24 5.04
CA GLU A 358 -20.63 -2.63 3.65
C GLU A 358 -21.90 -3.44 3.49
N THR A 359 -22.24 -4.30 4.45
CA THR A 359 -23.52 -5.03 4.45
C THR A 359 -24.72 -4.07 4.58
N TRP A 360 -24.62 -3.07 5.46
CA TRP A 360 -25.62 -2.01 5.52
C TRP A 360 -25.70 -1.24 4.20
N ARG A 361 -24.58 -0.78 3.67
CA ARG A 361 -24.50 0.01 2.44
C ARG A 361 -25.13 -0.72 1.26
N ALA A 362 -24.80 -2.02 1.10
CA ALA A 362 -25.25 -2.81 -0.04
C ALA A 362 -26.69 -3.34 0.08
N PHE A 363 -27.12 -3.68 1.29
CA PHE A 363 -28.37 -4.43 1.47
C PHE A 363 -29.37 -3.75 2.40
N GLY A 364 -29.00 -2.71 3.16
CA GLY A 364 -29.87 -2.08 4.15
C GLY A 364 -30.24 -3.01 5.31
N ASP A 365 -29.33 -3.92 5.67
CA ASP A 365 -29.56 -4.96 6.67
C ASP A 365 -29.65 -4.38 8.09
N ALA A 366 -30.76 -4.62 8.79
CA ALA A 366 -30.99 -4.04 10.10
C ALA A 366 -30.05 -4.60 11.18
N SER A 367 -29.59 -5.84 11.06
CA SER A 367 -28.61 -6.40 11.99
C SER A 367 -27.25 -5.74 11.82
N ALA A 368 -26.88 -5.42 10.57
CA ALA A 368 -25.67 -4.67 10.25
C ALA A 368 -25.72 -3.26 10.88
N GLN A 369 -26.85 -2.54 10.78
CA GLN A 369 -27.00 -1.26 11.48
C GLN A 369 -26.78 -1.39 12.99
N ALA A 370 -27.36 -2.37 13.63
CA ALA A 370 -27.19 -2.59 15.07
C ALA A 370 -25.72 -2.86 15.45
N LYS A 371 -24.97 -3.57 14.58
CA LYS A 371 -23.51 -3.76 14.77
C LYS A 371 -22.72 -2.48 14.59
N LEU A 372 -23.12 -1.60 13.66
CA LEU A 372 -22.51 -0.27 13.52
C LEU A 372 -22.70 0.59 14.76
N GLU A 373 -23.90 0.56 15.35
CA GLU A 373 -24.20 1.27 16.60
C GLU A 373 -23.30 0.77 17.74
N ALA A 374 -23.17 -0.55 17.87
CA ALA A 374 -22.31 -1.17 18.87
C ALA A 374 -20.82 -0.86 18.63
N ALA A 375 -20.34 -0.99 17.39
CA ALA A 375 -18.94 -0.73 17.04
C ALA A 375 -18.54 0.72 17.28
N LEU A 376 -19.36 1.68 16.87
CA LEU A 376 -19.10 3.09 17.14
C LEU A 376 -19.18 3.43 18.64
N ALA A 377 -19.88 2.65 19.47
CA ALA A 377 -19.92 2.83 20.92
C ALA A 377 -18.72 2.21 21.65
N ASP A 378 -18.03 1.27 21.01
CA ASP A 378 -16.89 0.55 21.57
C ASP A 378 -15.65 1.46 21.69
N GLU A 379 -14.88 1.31 22.77
CA GLU A 379 -13.65 2.08 23.00
C GLU A 379 -12.54 1.81 21.95
N ARG A 380 -12.57 0.65 21.30
CA ARG A 380 -11.68 0.31 20.18
C ARG A 380 -11.94 1.14 18.94
N CYS A 381 -13.11 1.74 18.78
CA CYS A 381 -13.41 2.68 17.71
C CYS A 381 -13.10 4.11 18.16
N ASN A 382 -11.84 4.52 18.01
CA ASN A 382 -11.35 5.81 18.46
C ASN A 382 -10.48 6.48 17.40
N GLN A 383 -10.08 7.72 17.62
CA GLN A 383 -9.30 8.51 16.67
C GLN A 383 -7.95 7.85 16.35
N LYS A 384 -7.29 7.21 17.32
CA LYS A 384 -6.00 6.54 17.09
C LYS A 384 -6.16 5.39 16.09
N GLU A 385 -7.25 4.63 16.16
CA GLU A 385 -7.53 3.55 15.23
C GLU A 385 -7.87 4.05 13.82
N VAL A 386 -8.46 5.24 13.70
CA VAL A 386 -8.70 5.90 12.40
C VAL A 386 -7.41 6.42 11.80
N LEU A 387 -6.49 6.95 12.61
CA LEU A 387 -5.16 7.39 12.20
C LEU A 387 -4.22 6.23 11.90
N GLY A 388 -4.38 5.11 12.61
CA GLY A 388 -3.53 3.94 12.48
C GLY A 388 -3.67 3.33 11.10
N GLY A 389 -2.53 3.22 10.41
CA GLY A 389 -2.41 2.37 9.24
C GLY A 389 -2.19 0.95 9.70
N ALA A 390 -2.71 0.04 9.01
CA ALA A 390 -2.30 -1.34 8.84
C ALA A 390 -3.45 -2.11 8.21
N TRP A 391 -3.12 -3.01 7.33
CA TRP A 391 -4.01 -3.99 6.72
C TRP A 391 -4.83 -4.81 7.75
N ALA A 392 -4.35 -4.92 8.98
CA ALA A 392 -5.05 -5.60 10.06
C ALA A 392 -6.21 -4.77 10.64
N ASN A 393 -6.14 -3.43 10.60
CA ASN A 393 -7.16 -2.56 11.16
C ASN A 393 -7.90 -1.77 10.07
N LEU A 394 -9.11 -2.20 9.75
CA LEU A 394 -9.97 -1.57 8.75
C LEU A 394 -11.01 -0.61 9.35
N SER A 395 -10.90 -0.24 10.64
CA SER A 395 -11.84 0.66 11.32
C SER A 395 -11.98 2.00 10.61
N ARG A 396 -10.89 2.54 10.02
CA ARG A 396 -10.89 3.77 9.23
C ARG A 396 -11.87 3.72 8.04
N TRP A 397 -11.93 2.58 7.36
CA TRP A 397 -12.86 2.41 6.24
C TRP A 397 -14.31 2.24 6.71
N GLY A 398 -14.52 1.56 7.85
CA GLY A 398 -15.84 1.51 8.49
C GLY A 398 -16.33 2.90 8.86
N VAL A 399 -15.46 3.72 9.46
CA VAL A 399 -15.75 5.14 9.79
C VAL A 399 -16.03 5.93 8.51
N ALA A 400 -15.24 5.77 7.43
CA ALA A 400 -15.45 6.47 6.17
C ALA A 400 -16.82 6.14 5.55
N VAL A 401 -17.19 4.86 5.49
CA VAL A 401 -18.49 4.41 4.97
C VAL A 401 -19.64 4.99 5.77
N VAL A 402 -19.55 4.99 7.10
CA VAL A 402 -20.60 5.58 7.96
C VAL A 402 -20.65 7.10 7.84
N ALA A 403 -19.49 7.79 7.79
CA ALA A 403 -19.41 9.25 7.70
C ALA A 403 -20.02 9.82 6.40
N THR A 404 -19.99 9.04 5.32
CA THR A 404 -20.55 9.38 4.00
C THR A 404 -21.99 8.92 3.82
N ASP A 405 -22.51 8.06 4.70
CA ASP A 405 -23.86 7.49 4.56
C ASP A 405 -24.94 8.55 4.83
N THR A 406 -25.98 8.55 4.01
CA THR A 406 -27.12 9.50 4.09
C THR A 406 -28.41 8.86 4.65
N LYS A 407 -28.41 7.55 4.89
CA LYS A 407 -29.59 6.78 5.31
C LYS A 407 -29.52 6.33 6.78
N LEU A 408 -28.31 6.26 7.33
CA LEU A 408 -28.07 5.93 8.73
C LEU A 408 -28.62 7.01 9.68
N PRO A 409 -28.98 6.65 10.91
CA PRO A 409 -29.33 7.63 11.94
C PRO A 409 -28.26 8.71 12.09
N LYS A 410 -28.71 9.99 12.11
CA LYS A 410 -27.79 11.14 12.16
C LYS A 410 -26.77 11.03 13.30
N ALA A 411 -27.14 10.52 14.46
CA ALA A 411 -26.24 10.38 15.59
C ALA A 411 -25.04 9.46 15.31
N LEU A 412 -25.22 8.40 14.51
CA LEU A 412 -24.13 7.52 14.08
C LEU A 412 -23.21 8.22 13.10
N VAL A 413 -23.80 8.88 12.11
CA VAL A 413 -23.06 9.65 11.10
C VAL A 413 -22.25 10.76 11.77
N ASP A 414 -22.86 11.52 12.70
CA ASP A 414 -22.18 12.59 13.43
C ASP A 414 -21.00 12.05 14.26
N LYS A 415 -21.14 10.86 14.86
CA LYS A 415 -20.05 10.23 15.62
C LYS A 415 -18.90 9.81 14.72
N ALA A 416 -19.18 9.16 13.59
CA ALA A 416 -18.17 8.79 12.60
C ALA A 416 -17.46 10.03 12.04
N ARG A 417 -18.22 11.09 11.71
CA ARG A 417 -17.68 12.38 11.27
C ARG A 417 -16.79 13.03 12.32
N GLY A 418 -17.15 12.93 13.61
CA GLY A 418 -16.31 13.43 14.70
C GLY A 418 -14.95 12.74 14.76
N LEU A 419 -14.91 11.41 14.63
CA LEU A 419 -13.68 10.63 14.59
C LEU A 419 -12.84 10.97 13.34
N LEU A 420 -13.48 11.04 12.16
CA LEU A 420 -12.84 11.40 10.91
C LEU A 420 -12.22 12.80 10.97
N ARG A 421 -12.95 13.80 11.49
CA ARG A 421 -12.45 15.18 11.61
C ARG A 421 -11.25 15.25 12.54
N GLY A 422 -11.32 14.64 13.72
CA GLY A 422 -10.20 14.63 14.65
C GLY A 422 -8.94 13.99 14.05
N ALA A 423 -9.09 12.90 13.30
CA ALA A 423 -7.99 12.26 12.60
C ALA A 423 -7.43 13.17 11.48
N ALA A 424 -8.31 13.72 10.64
CA ALA A 424 -7.91 14.57 9.52
C ALA A 424 -7.24 15.86 9.97
N ASP A 425 -7.72 16.50 11.05
CA ASP A 425 -7.09 17.69 11.62
C ASP A 425 -5.67 17.41 12.11
N THR A 426 -5.47 16.27 12.80
CA THR A 426 -4.13 15.84 13.25
C THR A 426 -3.17 15.62 12.07
N LEU A 427 -3.64 14.94 11.01
CA LEU A 427 -2.82 14.70 9.82
C LEU A 427 -2.50 15.99 9.07
N ARG A 428 -3.49 16.87 8.91
CA ARG A 428 -3.29 18.16 8.24
C ARG A 428 -2.30 19.04 9.00
N GLU A 429 -2.43 19.17 10.32
CA GLU A 429 -1.50 19.92 11.15
C GLU A 429 -0.08 19.40 11.00
N ARG A 430 0.09 18.07 10.94
CA ARG A 430 1.38 17.44 10.69
C ARG A 430 1.97 17.84 9.33
N VAL A 431 1.19 17.75 8.28
CA VAL A 431 1.59 18.10 6.90
C VAL A 431 1.96 19.58 6.78
N GLU A 432 1.18 20.47 7.38
CA GLU A 432 1.33 21.92 7.23
C GLU A 432 2.48 22.49 8.04
N SER A 433 2.74 21.95 9.24
CA SER A 433 3.68 22.55 10.21
C SER A 433 4.55 21.58 10.99
N GLY A 434 4.29 20.28 10.92
CA GLY A 434 4.98 19.28 11.74
C GLY A 434 6.06 18.49 11.00
N ASP A 435 6.19 18.64 9.68
CA ASP A 435 7.13 17.88 8.86
C ASP A 435 7.68 18.73 7.72
N GLY A 436 9.00 18.74 7.56
CA GLY A 436 9.70 19.55 6.56
C GLY A 436 9.43 19.11 5.12
N TYR A 437 9.12 17.87 4.91
CA TYR A 437 8.76 17.30 3.60
C TYR A 437 7.24 17.24 3.39
N ARG A 438 6.46 17.81 4.31
CA ARG A 438 4.99 17.82 4.29
C ARG A 438 4.41 16.40 4.31
N CYS A 439 5.05 15.49 5.07
CA CYS A 439 4.62 14.12 5.28
C CYS A 439 3.59 14.02 6.40
N ALA A 440 2.56 13.20 6.21
CA ALA A 440 1.57 12.92 7.26
C ALA A 440 2.08 11.91 8.30
N SER A 441 3.26 11.33 8.10
CA SER A 441 3.92 10.42 9.04
C SER A 441 4.81 11.17 10.01
N GLY A 442 4.74 10.82 11.30
CA GLY A 442 5.71 11.25 12.29
C GLY A 442 6.96 10.34 12.31
N PRO A 443 8.02 10.70 13.04
CA PRO A 443 9.24 9.90 13.13
C PRO A 443 8.98 8.44 13.56
N ASP A 444 8.00 8.21 14.43
CA ASP A 444 7.65 6.86 14.91
C ASP A 444 6.79 6.05 13.93
N ASP A 445 6.31 6.67 12.85
CA ASP A 445 5.45 6.03 11.85
C ASP A 445 6.25 5.35 10.72
N TYR A 446 7.57 5.55 10.66
CA TYR A 446 8.44 4.90 9.68
C TYR A 446 8.66 3.44 10.04
N TYR A 447 7.56 2.68 9.92
CA TYR A 447 7.46 1.25 10.17
C TYR A 447 7.40 0.51 8.83
N TRP A 448 7.50 -0.82 8.85
CA TRP A 448 7.33 -1.65 7.66
C TRP A 448 6.06 -1.26 6.89
N ALA A 449 6.13 -1.24 5.56
CA ALA A 449 5.07 -0.77 4.69
C ALA A 449 4.74 0.74 4.86
N HIS A 450 5.74 1.56 5.21
CA HIS A 450 5.55 2.99 5.43
C HIS A 450 4.78 3.68 4.31
N ASN A 451 5.10 3.38 3.03
CA ASN A 451 4.44 4.01 1.88
C ASN A 451 2.95 3.68 1.82
N SER A 452 2.57 2.44 2.14
CA SER A 452 1.16 2.05 2.24
C SER A 452 0.46 2.78 3.38
N ASN A 453 1.08 2.80 4.57
CA ASN A 453 0.54 3.50 5.74
C ASN A 453 0.37 5.01 5.47
N LEU A 454 1.28 5.62 4.74
CA LEU A 454 1.19 7.02 4.33
C LEU A 454 -0.01 7.26 3.39
N LEU A 455 -0.22 6.37 2.42
CA LEU A 455 -1.37 6.45 1.52
C LEU A 455 -2.70 6.20 2.24
N GLU A 456 -2.72 5.36 3.26
CA GLU A 456 -3.90 5.18 4.11
C GLU A 456 -4.27 6.47 4.87
N LYS A 457 -3.27 7.20 5.38
CA LYS A 457 -3.46 8.53 5.97
C LYS A 457 -3.96 9.55 4.93
N ALA A 458 -3.40 9.49 3.70
CA ALA A 458 -3.88 10.32 2.60
C ALA A 458 -5.35 10.05 2.26
N HIS A 459 -5.78 8.78 2.29
CA HIS A 459 -7.19 8.43 2.08
C HIS A 459 -8.10 8.98 3.19
N VAL A 460 -7.68 9.00 4.45
CA VAL A 460 -8.44 9.67 5.52
C VAL A 460 -8.65 11.16 5.19
N LEU A 461 -7.60 11.83 4.69
CA LEU A 461 -7.67 13.24 4.27
C LEU A 461 -8.59 13.44 3.05
N THR A 462 -8.59 12.54 2.06
CA THR A 462 -9.50 12.67 0.90
C THR A 462 -10.95 12.49 1.28
N VAL A 463 -11.27 11.52 2.15
CA VAL A 463 -12.63 11.32 2.67
C VAL A 463 -13.07 12.53 3.51
N ALA A 464 -12.18 13.09 4.32
CA ALA A 464 -12.48 14.29 5.11
C ALA A 464 -12.74 15.51 4.21
N ALA A 465 -11.97 15.67 3.12
CA ALA A 465 -12.19 16.75 2.15
C ALA A 465 -13.59 16.66 1.53
N GLU A 466 -14.04 15.46 1.15
CA GLU A 466 -15.37 15.23 0.60
C GLU A 466 -16.47 15.48 1.66
N VAL A 467 -16.35 14.87 2.84
CA VAL A 467 -17.38 14.92 3.90
C VAL A 467 -17.60 16.32 4.45
N PHE A 468 -16.53 17.13 4.51
CA PHE A 468 -16.57 18.45 5.13
C PHE A 468 -16.52 19.61 4.14
N ASP A 469 -16.36 19.32 2.85
CA ASP A 469 -16.17 20.32 1.79
C ASP A 469 -15.02 21.30 2.13
N GLU A 470 -13.89 20.74 2.60
CA GLU A 470 -12.75 21.50 3.10
C GLU A 470 -11.49 21.24 2.24
N PRO A 471 -11.14 22.14 1.32
CA PRO A 471 -10.03 21.93 0.36
C PRO A 471 -8.66 21.73 1.00
N ALA A 472 -8.46 22.18 2.25
CA ALA A 472 -7.20 22.05 2.95
C ALA A 472 -6.83 20.57 3.19
N TYR A 473 -7.82 19.71 3.44
CA TYR A 473 -7.57 18.26 3.57
C TYR A 473 -7.14 17.65 2.24
N LEU A 474 -7.76 18.08 1.14
CA LEU A 474 -7.36 17.59 -0.19
C LEU A 474 -5.94 18.04 -0.54
N ALA A 475 -5.56 19.29 -0.20
CA ALA A 475 -4.20 19.77 -0.38
C ALA A 475 -3.19 18.92 0.42
N ALA A 476 -3.50 18.60 1.68
CA ALA A 476 -2.66 17.74 2.51
C ALA A 476 -2.57 16.30 1.96
N ALA A 477 -3.64 15.77 1.37
CA ALA A 477 -3.62 14.47 0.69
C ALA A 477 -2.72 14.49 -0.56
N ARG A 478 -2.78 15.55 -1.36
CA ARG A 478 -1.91 15.77 -2.53
C ARG A 478 -0.44 15.87 -2.14
N ASP A 479 -0.13 16.42 -0.99
CA ASP A 479 1.24 16.43 -0.47
C ASP A 479 1.79 15.00 -0.26
N GLN A 480 0.96 14.02 0.13
CA GLN A 480 1.39 12.63 0.24
C GLN A 480 1.62 11.97 -1.13
N TRP A 481 0.81 12.33 -2.13
CA TRP A 481 1.03 11.90 -3.50
C TRP A 481 2.39 12.40 -4.03
N HIS A 482 2.69 13.68 -3.85
CA HIS A 482 3.98 14.25 -4.20
C HIS A 482 5.14 13.60 -3.43
N TRP A 483 4.92 13.25 -2.14
CA TRP A 483 5.93 12.56 -1.34
C TRP A 483 6.27 11.19 -1.92
N ILE A 484 5.28 10.39 -2.29
CA ILE A 484 5.46 9.08 -2.96
C ILE A 484 6.21 9.24 -4.28
N LEU A 485 5.95 10.29 -5.04
CA LEU A 485 6.51 10.49 -6.38
C LEU A 485 7.85 11.25 -6.42
N GLY A 486 8.45 11.53 -5.26
CA GLY A 486 9.83 12.02 -5.22
C GLY A 486 10.10 13.23 -4.35
N ARG A 487 9.08 13.99 -3.91
CA ARG A 487 9.27 15.09 -2.97
C ARG A 487 9.43 14.58 -1.53
N ASN A 488 10.37 13.70 -1.34
CA ASN A 488 10.71 13.04 -0.08
C ASN A 488 12.21 13.18 0.23
N PRO A 489 12.68 12.86 1.42
CA PRO A 489 14.09 12.99 1.78
C PRO A 489 15.06 12.28 0.84
N ASN A 490 14.64 11.20 0.19
CA ASN A 490 15.48 10.46 -0.75
C ASN A 490 15.52 11.10 -2.15
N GLY A 491 14.53 11.91 -2.52
CA GLY A 491 14.45 12.55 -3.84
C GLY A 491 14.16 11.56 -4.99
N TYR A 492 13.46 10.47 -4.70
CA TYR A 492 13.11 9.42 -5.66
C TYR A 492 11.63 9.07 -5.55
N SER A 493 11.01 8.75 -6.68
CA SER A 493 9.71 8.11 -6.69
C SER A 493 9.81 6.72 -6.04
N MET A 494 8.79 6.32 -5.33
CA MET A 494 8.69 5.00 -4.69
C MET A 494 8.01 3.96 -5.58
N VAL A 495 7.73 4.32 -6.85
CA VAL A 495 6.98 3.49 -7.81
C VAL A 495 7.87 3.15 -9.00
N THR A 496 7.97 1.88 -9.36
CA THR A 496 8.77 1.45 -10.50
C THR A 496 8.25 2.03 -11.81
N ARG A 497 9.14 2.49 -12.67
CA ARG A 497 8.84 3.06 -14.01
C ARG A 497 7.95 4.30 -13.95
N VAL A 498 7.85 4.97 -12.81
CA VAL A 498 7.11 6.22 -12.62
C VAL A 498 8.05 7.29 -12.07
N GLY A 499 8.29 8.33 -12.84
CA GLY A 499 9.31 9.34 -12.50
C GLY A 499 10.69 8.70 -12.36
N LYS A 500 11.47 9.15 -11.37
CA LYS A 500 12.75 8.55 -11.00
C LYS A 500 12.51 7.45 -9.96
N GLY A 501 11.92 6.36 -10.41
CA GLY A 501 11.51 5.23 -9.55
C GLY A 501 12.62 4.19 -9.31
N PRO A 502 12.31 3.15 -8.50
CA PRO A 502 13.19 2.03 -8.25
C PRO A 502 13.60 1.32 -9.54
N THR A 503 14.88 1.00 -9.65
CA THR A 503 15.42 0.20 -10.76
C THR A 503 15.42 -1.29 -10.46
N ARG A 504 15.15 -1.67 -9.21
CA ARG A 504 15.04 -3.04 -8.72
C ARG A 504 14.05 -3.12 -7.57
N ILE A 505 13.45 -4.29 -7.40
CA ILE A 505 12.53 -4.62 -6.30
C ILE A 505 12.90 -5.99 -5.73
N TYR A 506 12.56 -6.22 -4.46
CA TYR A 506 12.58 -7.58 -3.92
C TYR A 506 11.33 -8.30 -4.41
N HIS A 507 11.51 -9.26 -5.31
CA HIS A 507 10.42 -10.04 -5.88
C HIS A 507 10.97 -11.32 -6.48
N MET A 508 10.40 -12.47 -6.17
CA MET A 508 10.90 -13.76 -6.62
C MET A 508 10.85 -13.91 -8.14
N GLU A 509 9.86 -13.33 -8.78
CA GLU A 509 9.73 -13.38 -10.24
C GLU A 509 10.48 -12.24 -10.94
N TRP A 510 10.39 -11.01 -10.41
CA TRP A 510 10.85 -9.80 -11.09
C TRP A 510 12.11 -9.17 -10.50
N GLY A 511 12.68 -9.73 -9.44
CA GLY A 511 13.85 -9.15 -8.77
C GLY A 511 15.08 -9.03 -9.66
N ASN A 512 15.22 -9.87 -10.69
CA ASN A 512 16.28 -9.80 -11.69
C ASN A 512 15.90 -9.03 -12.97
N ALA A 513 14.67 -8.52 -13.06
CA ALA A 513 14.26 -7.71 -14.20
C ALA A 513 14.86 -6.30 -14.09
N GLU A 514 15.53 -5.87 -15.15
CA GLU A 514 16.13 -4.53 -15.25
C GLU A 514 15.72 -3.84 -16.55
N PRO A 515 14.81 -2.87 -16.48
CA PRO A 515 14.05 -2.41 -15.31
C PRO A 515 12.95 -3.39 -14.88
N PRO A 516 12.45 -3.29 -13.63
CA PRO A 516 11.31 -4.11 -13.18
C PRO A 516 10.02 -3.72 -13.90
N PRO A 517 8.95 -4.55 -13.84
CA PRO A 517 7.65 -4.17 -14.38
C PRO A 517 7.14 -2.86 -13.80
N PRO A 518 6.23 -2.16 -14.51
CA PRO A 518 5.75 -0.84 -14.10
C PRO A 518 4.84 -0.89 -12.87
N GLY A 519 4.81 0.22 -12.13
CA GLY A 519 3.76 0.52 -11.17
C GLY A 519 3.90 -0.15 -9.80
N TYR A 520 4.98 -0.88 -9.54
CA TYR A 520 5.21 -1.49 -8.23
C TYR A 520 5.57 -0.43 -7.19
N LEU A 521 4.70 -0.21 -6.21
CA LEU A 521 5.00 0.61 -5.04
C LEU A 521 5.80 -0.21 -4.04
N VAL A 522 7.00 0.21 -3.73
CA VAL A 522 7.85 -0.44 -2.72
C VAL A 522 7.43 -0.06 -1.30
N GLY A 523 7.80 -0.88 -0.31
CA GLY A 523 7.47 -0.69 1.10
C GLY A 523 7.90 0.66 1.68
N GLY A 524 9.00 1.20 1.19
CA GLY A 524 9.51 2.52 1.56
C GLY A 524 10.47 2.51 2.75
N PRO A 525 11.06 3.68 3.06
CA PRO A 525 12.03 3.79 4.12
C PRO A 525 11.41 3.47 5.47
N ASN A 526 12.08 2.62 6.24
CA ASN A 526 11.63 2.23 7.58
C ASN A 526 12.81 1.75 8.43
N TYR A 527 12.58 1.72 9.75
CA TYR A 527 13.55 1.24 10.74
C TYR A 527 13.09 -0.02 11.47
N SER A 528 11.90 -0.51 11.18
CA SER A 528 11.21 -1.51 12.00
C SER A 528 11.61 -2.94 11.74
N ASN A 529 12.29 -3.21 10.64
CA ASN A 529 12.60 -4.57 10.22
C ASN A 529 13.69 -5.28 11.03
N MET A 530 13.92 -4.82 12.19
CA MET A 530 15.08 -5.16 13.00
C MET A 530 14.90 -6.46 13.78
N GLY A 531 13.68 -6.95 13.90
CA GLY A 531 13.39 -8.22 14.55
C GLY A 531 13.91 -9.44 13.78
N PHE A 532 14.12 -9.29 12.48
CA PHE A 532 14.58 -10.35 11.59
C PHE A 532 16.09 -10.39 11.40
N LEU A 533 16.81 -9.34 11.81
CA LEU A 533 18.27 -9.31 11.77
C LEU A 533 18.87 -10.00 12.99
N ALA A 534 19.95 -10.75 12.79
CA ALA A 534 20.65 -11.39 13.89
C ALA A 534 21.06 -10.36 14.95
N PRO A 535 20.91 -10.65 16.26
CA PRO A 535 21.13 -9.70 17.35
C PRO A 535 22.49 -8.99 17.36
N ASP A 536 23.48 -9.60 16.81
CA ASP A 536 24.91 -9.22 16.83
C ASP A 536 25.45 -8.80 15.46
N ALA A 537 24.60 -8.73 14.46
CA ALA A 537 25.01 -8.33 13.12
C ALA A 537 25.40 -6.84 13.09
N PRO A 538 26.60 -6.45 12.57
CA PRO A 538 27.04 -5.05 12.49
C PRO A 538 26.05 -4.13 11.74
N ALA A 539 25.27 -4.63 10.76
CA ALA A 539 24.19 -3.88 10.10
C ALA A 539 23.12 -3.41 11.08
N LYS A 540 22.92 -4.12 12.16
CA LYS A 540 22.06 -3.70 13.24
C LYS A 540 22.46 -2.35 13.78
N ALA A 541 23.75 -2.16 14.02
CA ALA A 541 24.26 -0.88 14.46
C ALA A 541 24.01 0.21 13.42
N LEU A 542 24.22 -0.07 12.14
CA LEU A 542 24.02 0.90 11.05
C LEU A 542 22.54 1.29 10.87
N LEU A 543 21.62 0.37 11.08
CA LEU A 543 20.20 0.64 10.94
C LEU A 543 19.60 1.26 12.22
N TRP A 544 19.97 0.77 13.40
CA TRP A 544 19.44 1.22 14.69
C TRP A 544 20.03 2.53 15.18
N ASP A 545 21.32 2.74 14.96
CA ASP A 545 22.01 3.94 15.40
C ASP A 545 21.90 5.09 14.40
N ASN A 546 21.15 4.90 13.30
CA ASN A 546 20.91 5.98 12.37
C ASN A 546 19.81 6.90 12.91
N PRO A 547 20.12 8.15 13.26
CA PRO A 547 19.15 9.11 13.77
C PRO A 547 18.12 9.54 12.71
N ALA A 548 18.36 9.22 11.44
CA ALA A 548 17.49 9.55 10.33
C ALA A 548 16.82 8.27 9.78
N PRO A 549 15.64 7.86 10.28
CA PRO A 549 14.97 6.64 9.83
C PRO A 549 14.69 6.65 8.33
N LEU A 550 14.49 7.83 7.72
CA LEU A 550 14.31 7.99 6.27
C LEU A 550 15.59 7.76 5.48
N ARG A 551 16.73 7.89 6.13
CA ARG A 551 18.07 7.61 5.60
C ARG A 551 18.71 6.46 6.33
N SER A 552 17.90 5.58 6.92
CA SER A 552 18.42 4.40 7.62
C SER A 552 19.59 3.85 6.83
N GLY A 553 20.67 3.52 7.47
CA GLY A 553 22.03 3.30 6.94
C GLY A 553 22.19 2.49 5.66
N VAL A 554 21.07 2.01 5.11
CA VAL A 554 20.95 1.59 3.73
C VAL A 554 19.96 2.56 3.08
N PRO A 555 20.41 3.60 2.40
CA PRO A 555 19.53 4.47 1.64
C PRO A 555 18.71 3.59 0.72
N ALA A 556 17.41 3.84 0.62
CA ALA A 556 16.53 3.11 -0.28
C ALA A 556 17.12 2.98 -1.70
N ASN A 557 17.84 4.00 -2.16
CA ASN A 557 18.55 4.02 -3.42
C ASN A 557 19.82 3.13 -3.49
N ALA A 558 20.51 2.86 -2.40
CA ALA A 558 21.63 1.91 -2.42
C ALA A 558 21.15 0.47 -2.54
N MET A 559 19.99 0.17 -1.99
CA MET A 559 19.36 -1.14 -2.09
C MET A 559 18.88 -1.46 -3.51
N TRP A 560 18.55 -0.47 -4.31
CA TRP A 560 18.11 -0.64 -5.69
C TRP A 560 19.23 -1.01 -6.66
N HIS A 561 20.48 -1.04 -6.21
CA HIS A 561 21.64 -1.47 -6.98
C HIS A 561 22.08 -2.92 -6.72
N TRP A 562 21.39 -3.63 -5.84
CA TRP A 562 21.73 -5.03 -5.55
C TRP A 562 21.10 -5.96 -6.58
N LYS A 563 21.88 -6.93 -7.03
CA LYS A 563 21.38 -7.99 -7.92
C LYS A 563 20.77 -9.09 -7.07
N GLN A 564 19.59 -9.54 -7.45
CA GLN A 564 18.95 -10.67 -6.79
C GLN A 564 19.79 -11.94 -6.91
N GLU A 565 20.48 -12.12 -8.03
CA GLU A 565 21.45 -13.21 -8.22
C GLU A 565 22.56 -13.21 -7.16
N ASP A 566 22.98 -12.05 -6.67
CA ASP A 566 23.95 -11.93 -5.56
C ASP A 566 23.35 -12.43 -4.23
N LEU A 567 22.01 -12.52 -4.14
CA LEU A 567 21.26 -13.00 -2.99
C LEU A 567 20.89 -14.48 -3.12
N TRP A 568 20.93 -15.04 -4.34
CA TRP A 568 20.41 -16.37 -4.65
C TRP A 568 21.47 -17.44 -4.91
N GLU A 569 22.77 -17.12 -4.88
CA GLU A 569 23.80 -18.17 -4.92
C GLU A 569 23.69 -19.05 -3.65
N GLY A 570 22.82 -20.05 -3.73
CA GLY A 570 22.54 -20.98 -2.65
C GLY A 570 21.12 -20.97 -2.11
N GLY A 571 20.22 -20.14 -2.69
CA GLY A 571 18.78 -20.23 -2.46
C GLY A 571 18.26 -19.49 -1.22
N PHE A 572 19.07 -18.84 -0.46
CA PHE A 572 18.70 -17.90 0.63
C PHE A 572 19.88 -17.02 0.96
N VAL A 573 19.60 -15.81 1.38
CA VAL A 573 20.64 -14.94 1.93
C VAL A 573 21.31 -15.70 3.08
N PRO A 574 22.62 -15.97 3.04
CA PRO A 574 23.27 -16.71 4.12
C PRO A 574 23.01 -16.04 5.46
N GLU A 575 22.71 -16.84 6.49
CA GLU A 575 22.55 -16.37 7.85
C GLU A 575 23.73 -15.48 8.24
N GLY A 576 23.45 -14.22 8.56
CA GLY A 576 24.50 -13.23 8.89
C GLY A 576 24.97 -12.36 7.73
N SER A 577 24.36 -12.42 6.53
CA SER A 577 24.68 -11.47 5.47
C SER A 577 23.90 -10.17 5.60
N TRP A 578 24.52 -9.07 5.20
CA TRP A 578 24.05 -7.69 5.40
C TRP A 578 22.87 -7.28 4.54
N THR A 579 22.49 -8.16 3.63
CA THR A 579 21.46 -7.98 2.65
C THR A 579 20.07 -8.33 3.19
N GLU A 580 20.01 -8.89 4.38
CA GLU A 580 18.81 -9.42 5.01
C GLU A 580 17.71 -8.39 5.33
N GLY A 581 17.97 -7.12 5.22
CA GLY A 581 16.98 -6.07 5.55
C GLY A 581 16.43 -5.30 4.37
N TRP A 582 16.97 -5.48 3.17
CA TRP A 582 16.60 -4.64 2.04
C TRP A 582 15.19 -4.93 1.50
N TRP A 583 14.71 -6.14 1.61
CA TRP A 583 13.35 -6.53 1.24
C TRP A 583 12.29 -5.72 2.01
N ALA A 584 12.50 -5.37 3.26
CA ALA A 584 11.58 -4.52 4.02
C ALA A 584 11.35 -3.14 3.40
N VAL A 585 12.28 -2.65 2.58
CA VAL A 585 12.21 -1.34 1.93
C VAL A 585 11.73 -1.46 0.49
N THR A 586 12.15 -2.51 -0.22
CA THR A 586 11.96 -2.64 -1.67
C THR A 586 10.95 -3.71 -2.07
N GLU A 587 10.43 -4.50 -1.13
CA GLU A 587 9.35 -5.43 -1.42
C GLU A 587 8.06 -4.67 -1.72
N PRO A 588 7.41 -4.95 -2.85
CA PRO A 588 6.08 -4.47 -3.13
C PRO A 588 5.03 -5.39 -2.50
N ASP A 589 3.79 -4.91 -2.44
CA ASP A 589 2.64 -5.69 -1.98
C ASP A 589 1.39 -5.18 -2.70
N ILE A 590 0.44 -6.07 -2.96
CA ILE A 590 -0.81 -5.71 -3.66
C ILE A 590 -1.61 -4.64 -2.93
N ILE A 591 -1.63 -4.64 -1.59
CA ILE A 591 -2.35 -3.61 -0.82
C ILE A 591 -1.67 -2.24 -0.93
N TYR A 592 -0.32 -2.20 -1.03
CA TYR A 592 0.38 -0.93 -1.23
C TYR A 592 -0.04 -0.28 -2.55
N ASN A 593 -0.09 -1.09 -3.60
CA ASN A 593 -0.52 -0.65 -4.92
C ASN A 593 -1.99 -0.27 -4.98
N ALA A 594 -2.86 -1.01 -4.30
CA ALA A 594 -4.28 -0.66 -4.24
C ALA A 594 -4.50 0.68 -3.52
N ASN A 595 -3.78 0.95 -2.44
CA ASN A 595 -3.80 2.25 -1.77
C ASN A 595 -3.24 3.37 -2.66
N LEU A 596 -2.22 3.09 -3.49
CA LEU A 596 -1.71 4.05 -4.48
C LEU A 596 -2.79 4.39 -5.51
N VAL A 597 -3.48 3.39 -6.06
CA VAL A 597 -4.57 3.60 -7.03
C VAL A 597 -5.74 4.37 -6.38
N LEU A 598 -6.12 4.01 -5.13
CA LEU A 598 -7.22 4.67 -4.41
C LEU A 598 -6.93 6.15 -4.15
N VAL A 599 -5.73 6.45 -3.64
CA VAL A 599 -5.34 7.85 -3.38
C VAL A 599 -5.21 8.61 -4.68
N GLY A 600 -4.56 8.04 -5.71
CA GLY A 600 -4.47 8.65 -7.03
C GLY A 600 -5.85 9.02 -7.59
N ALA A 601 -6.82 8.10 -7.54
CA ALA A 601 -8.18 8.36 -7.98
C ALA A 601 -8.90 9.45 -7.17
N SER A 602 -8.57 9.58 -5.89
CA SER A 602 -9.24 10.50 -4.97
C SER A 602 -8.64 11.93 -5.00
N VAL A 603 -7.38 12.08 -5.41
CA VAL A 603 -6.73 13.41 -5.45
C VAL A 603 -6.75 14.05 -6.84
N LEU A 604 -6.98 13.25 -7.92
CA LEU A 604 -7.10 13.66 -9.33
C LEU A 604 -8.55 13.94 -9.70
#